data_e62997c2252ac066bfd406f7bb61a6b3
#
_entry.id   e62997c2252ac066bfd406f7bb61a6b3
#
_cell.length_a   1.000
_cell.length_b   1.000
_cell.length_c   1.000
_cell.angle_alpha   90.00
_cell.angle_beta   90.00
_cell.angle_gamma   90.00
#
_symmetry.space_group_name_H-M   'P 1'
#
loop_
_entity.id
_entity.type
_entity.pdbx_description
1 polymer ?
#
loop_
_entity_poly.entity_id
_entity_poly.type
_entity_poly.pdbx_seq_one_letter_code
_entity_poly.pdbx_strand_id
1 'polypeptide(L)'
;MAEVKKRKMKNRLSTRTNVIITLTCAVIAVALVLLVLYLVGIRYVKYNFENGFSVTFVGMADLDGAPRSGRLSYSGSDDVDGLTAEVSKKDGTVTYSNGDVYIGEMKDLVRHGKGKLTYENGDVYEGTFIADKPSGEGVLVFSNGDRYEGSFKNGRRHGEGKYTYADGSEYTGEFENGLKHGEGVYKSIDGSVYEGSYKNNLKHGTGTFTYTDGSVYTGEFFEDMRCGIGTYTWANGEKYEGEFDENTLWGKGTYTWPDGRVYTGYFENGLIVRVDKEPAPETNTTEGEN
;
A
#
# COMPACT_ATOMS: atom_id res chain seq x y z
N MET A 1 30.21 80.07 1.60
CA MET A 1 29.08 79.16 1.72
C MET A 1 28.79 78.34 0.41
N ALA A 2 28.91 78.93 -0.78
CA ALA A 2 28.64 78.24 -2.06
C ALA A 2 29.66 77.13 -2.40
N GLU A 3 30.96 77.31 -2.11
CA GLU A 3 31.98 76.29 -2.38
C GLU A 3 31.85 75.03 -1.48
N VAL A 4 31.51 75.21 -0.21
CA VAL A 4 31.28 74.10 0.73
C VAL A 4 30.07 73.30 0.32
N LYS A 5 28.98 73.92 -0.17
CA LYS A 5 27.81 73.22 -0.73
C LYS A 5 28.18 72.49 -2.02
N LYS A 6 28.97 73.00 -2.92
CA LYS A 6 29.44 72.37 -4.16
C LYS A 6 30.30 71.11 -3.83
N ARG A 7 31.21 71.24 -2.85
CA ARG A 7 32.05 70.09 -2.41
C ARG A 7 31.28 68.99 -1.73
N LYS A 8 30.26 69.30 -0.86
CA LYS A 8 29.37 68.34 -0.25
C LYS A 8 28.49 67.65 -1.30
N MET A 9 28.03 68.35 -2.34
CA MET A 9 27.20 67.77 -3.41
C MET A 9 28.05 66.88 -4.33
N LYS A 10 29.32 67.27 -4.66
CA LYS A 10 30.23 66.43 -5.44
C LYS A 10 30.60 65.13 -4.70
N ASN A 11 30.85 65.23 -3.38
CA ASN A 11 31.10 64.01 -2.56
C ASN A 11 29.86 63.10 -2.43
N ARG A 12 28.62 63.63 -2.34
CA ARG A 12 27.40 62.86 -2.33
C ARG A 12 27.13 62.16 -3.67
N LEU A 13 27.40 62.81 -4.80
CA LEU A 13 27.33 62.21 -6.13
C LEU A 13 28.39 61.11 -6.29
N SER A 14 29.63 61.35 -5.88
CA SER A 14 30.70 60.34 -5.91
C SER A 14 30.38 59.13 -5.07
N THR A 15 29.82 59.28 -3.87
CA THR A 15 29.44 58.19 -3.00
C THR A 15 28.28 57.38 -3.61
N ARG A 16 27.25 58.03 -4.16
CA ARG A 16 26.14 57.33 -4.84
C ARG A 16 26.60 56.56 -6.08
N THR A 17 27.49 57.17 -6.88
CA THR A 17 28.08 56.55 -8.07
C THR A 17 28.89 55.30 -7.68
N ASN A 18 29.71 55.38 -6.64
CA ASN A 18 30.51 54.28 -6.15
C ASN A 18 29.62 53.15 -5.61
N VAL A 19 28.53 53.45 -4.87
CA VAL A 19 27.57 52.46 -4.41
C VAL A 19 26.88 51.76 -5.59
N ILE A 20 26.47 52.51 -6.62
CA ILE A 20 25.88 51.94 -7.84
C ILE A 20 26.88 51.03 -8.55
N ILE A 21 28.12 51.46 -8.74
CA ILE A 21 29.16 50.65 -9.39
C ILE A 21 29.40 49.37 -8.58
N THR A 22 29.53 49.47 -7.26
CA THR A 22 29.74 48.29 -6.40
C THR A 22 28.58 47.29 -6.48
N LEU A 23 27.34 47.77 -6.46
CA LEU A 23 26.15 46.92 -6.63
C LEU A 23 26.10 46.26 -8.01
N THR A 24 26.43 47.05 -9.08
CA THR A 24 26.47 46.52 -10.44
C THR A 24 27.56 45.43 -10.59
N CYS A 25 28.75 45.66 -10.04
CA CYS A 25 29.84 44.68 -10.05
C CYS A 25 29.44 43.40 -9.26
N ALA A 26 28.78 43.57 -8.13
CA ALA A 26 28.29 42.42 -7.35
C ALA A 26 27.25 41.61 -8.13
N VAL A 27 26.30 42.26 -8.81
CA VAL A 27 25.30 41.57 -9.66
C VAL A 27 25.98 40.85 -10.82
N ILE A 28 26.96 41.47 -11.49
CA ILE A 28 27.72 40.84 -12.58
C ILE A 28 28.50 39.63 -12.05
N ALA A 29 29.17 39.76 -10.91
CA ALA A 29 29.90 38.65 -10.30
C ALA A 29 28.99 37.49 -9.98
N VAL A 30 27.81 37.73 -9.38
CA VAL A 30 26.80 36.71 -9.13
C VAL A 30 26.32 36.07 -10.44
N ALA A 31 26.03 36.85 -11.47
CA ALA A 31 25.60 36.34 -12.77
C ALA A 31 26.68 35.47 -13.43
N LEU A 32 27.95 35.83 -13.32
CA LEU A 32 29.08 35.02 -13.82
C LEU A 32 29.20 33.70 -13.04
N VAL A 33 29.07 33.72 -11.72
CA VAL A 33 29.07 32.51 -10.91
C VAL A 33 27.92 31.59 -11.33
N LEU A 34 26.69 32.10 -11.47
CA LEU A 34 25.55 31.36 -11.92
C LEU A 34 25.74 30.77 -13.32
N LEU A 35 26.36 31.53 -14.23
CA LEU A 35 26.69 31.05 -15.57
C LEU A 35 27.70 29.90 -15.51
N VAL A 36 28.75 30.03 -14.70
CA VAL A 36 29.75 28.95 -14.52
C VAL A 36 29.06 27.69 -13.93
N LEU A 37 28.25 27.83 -12.89
CA LEU A 37 27.50 26.74 -12.33
C LEU A 37 26.60 26.05 -13.38
N TYR A 38 25.96 26.88 -14.22
CA TYR A 38 25.13 26.36 -15.33
C TYR A 38 25.98 25.60 -16.35
N LEU A 39 27.14 26.09 -16.74
CA LEU A 39 28.03 25.45 -17.73
C LEU A 39 28.64 24.14 -17.22
N VAL A 40 28.91 24.02 -15.92
CA VAL A 40 29.43 22.78 -15.33
C VAL A 40 28.29 21.78 -14.96
N GLY A 41 27.03 22.12 -15.29
CA GLY A 41 25.89 21.21 -15.11
C GLY A 41 25.27 21.25 -13.72
N ILE A 42 25.67 22.19 -12.83
CA ILE A 42 25.01 22.34 -11.53
C ILE A 42 23.69 23.07 -11.72
N ARG A 43 22.62 22.43 -11.21
CA ARG A 43 21.23 22.91 -11.31
C ARG A 43 20.60 23.03 -9.94
N TYR A 44 19.72 24.00 -9.84
CA TYR A 44 18.68 24.06 -8.81
C TYR A 44 17.34 23.88 -9.54
N VAL A 45 16.62 22.83 -9.20
CA VAL A 45 15.32 22.52 -9.79
C VAL A 45 14.31 22.34 -8.67
N LYS A 46 13.13 22.96 -8.78
CA LYS A 46 12.05 22.80 -7.82
C LYS A 46 10.76 22.47 -8.56
N TYR A 47 10.10 21.40 -8.16
CA TYR A 47 8.75 21.07 -8.58
C TYR A 47 7.78 21.28 -7.41
N ASN A 48 6.64 21.88 -7.69
CA ASN A 48 5.53 22.05 -6.76
C ASN A 48 4.33 21.31 -7.32
N PHE A 49 3.73 20.49 -6.49
CA PHE A 49 2.55 19.67 -6.83
C PHE A 49 1.28 20.33 -6.29
N GLU A 50 0.12 20.04 -6.88
CA GLU A 50 -1.15 20.69 -6.54
C GLU A 50 -1.60 20.47 -5.08
N ASN A 51 -1.15 19.38 -4.44
CA ASN A 51 -1.43 19.05 -3.03
C ASN A 51 -0.54 19.81 -2.02
N GLY A 52 0.25 20.77 -2.46
CA GLY A 52 1.19 21.52 -1.61
C GLY A 52 2.54 20.82 -1.40
N PHE A 53 2.70 19.58 -1.84
CA PHE A 53 3.97 18.87 -1.84
C PHE A 53 4.96 19.51 -2.80
N SER A 54 6.23 19.57 -2.42
CA SER A 54 7.30 20.06 -3.30
C SER A 54 8.58 19.26 -3.13
N VAL A 55 9.32 19.13 -4.23
CA VAL A 55 10.66 18.51 -4.25
C VAL A 55 11.65 19.48 -4.84
N THR A 56 12.77 19.63 -4.18
CA THR A 56 13.89 20.49 -4.61
C THR A 56 15.11 19.61 -4.85
N PHE A 57 15.76 19.82 -5.99
CA PHE A 57 17.03 19.19 -6.33
C PHE A 57 18.14 20.24 -6.41
N VAL A 58 19.28 19.91 -5.81
CA VAL A 58 20.53 20.71 -5.93
C VAL A 58 21.67 19.75 -6.28
N GLY A 59 22.25 19.92 -7.46
CA GLY A 59 23.33 19.04 -7.90
C GLY A 59 23.57 19.07 -9.40
N MET A 60 24.29 18.08 -9.89
CA MET A 60 24.54 17.91 -11.33
C MET A 60 23.33 17.27 -12.00
N ALA A 61 22.84 17.89 -13.07
CA ALA A 61 21.72 17.40 -13.87
C ALA A 61 22.05 17.46 -15.36
N ASP A 62 21.31 16.70 -16.15
CA ASP A 62 21.33 16.77 -17.62
C ASP A 62 20.68 18.08 -18.11
N LEU A 63 20.76 18.34 -19.43
CA LEU A 63 20.21 19.55 -20.03
C LEU A 63 18.68 19.63 -19.88
N ASP A 64 18.00 18.50 -19.80
CA ASP A 64 16.55 18.36 -19.55
C ASP A 64 16.18 18.43 -18.06
N GLY A 65 17.18 18.60 -17.18
CA GLY A 65 16.98 18.71 -15.74
C GLY A 65 16.96 17.38 -14.99
N ALA A 66 17.20 16.24 -15.65
CA ALA A 66 17.25 14.93 -14.99
C ALA A 66 18.44 14.85 -14.01
N PRO A 67 18.22 14.50 -12.74
CA PRO A 67 19.26 14.42 -11.73
C PRO A 67 20.34 13.40 -12.08
N ARG A 68 21.61 13.78 -11.95
CA ARG A 68 22.76 12.86 -12.11
C ARG A 68 23.47 12.57 -10.79
N SER A 69 23.74 13.61 -10.02
CA SER A 69 24.27 13.46 -8.66
C SER A 69 23.98 14.72 -7.87
N GLY A 70 23.56 14.57 -6.63
CA GLY A 70 23.20 15.70 -5.75
C GLY A 70 22.15 15.30 -4.74
N ARG A 71 21.55 16.32 -4.13
CA ARG A 71 20.58 16.15 -3.05
C ARG A 71 19.17 16.53 -3.49
N LEU A 72 18.23 15.66 -3.16
CA LEU A 72 16.80 15.94 -3.15
C LEU A 72 16.36 16.36 -1.75
N SER A 73 15.38 17.24 -1.65
CA SER A 73 14.73 17.64 -0.40
C SER A 73 13.22 17.71 -0.63
N TYR A 74 12.48 17.09 0.25
CA TYR A 74 11.03 16.93 0.17
C TYR A 74 10.35 17.78 1.25
N SER A 75 9.23 18.42 0.94
CA SER A 75 8.48 19.24 1.89
C SER A 75 6.99 19.35 1.55
N GLY A 76 6.15 19.59 2.55
CA GLY A 76 4.73 19.89 2.39
C GLY A 76 3.81 18.66 2.35
N SER A 77 4.27 17.48 2.80
CA SER A 77 3.44 16.28 3.00
C SER A 77 3.85 15.62 4.31
N ASP A 78 2.88 15.26 5.14
CA ASP A 78 3.12 14.67 6.47
C ASP A 78 4.00 13.41 6.43
N ASP A 79 3.90 12.62 5.34
CA ASP A 79 4.65 11.38 5.18
C ASP A 79 6.14 11.60 4.77
N VAL A 80 6.48 12.74 4.19
CA VAL A 80 7.80 12.98 3.58
C VAL A 80 8.40 14.34 3.93
N ASP A 81 7.76 15.14 4.79
CA ASP A 81 8.27 16.46 5.16
C ASP A 81 9.63 16.33 5.88
N GLY A 82 10.62 17.08 5.37
CA GLY A 82 11.99 16.99 5.86
C GLY A 82 12.79 15.78 5.35
N LEU A 83 12.20 14.87 4.56
CA LEU A 83 12.94 13.79 3.93
C LEU A 83 13.96 14.37 2.94
N THR A 84 15.15 13.81 2.93
CA THR A 84 16.19 14.14 1.94
C THR A 84 16.68 12.86 1.27
N ALA A 85 17.25 13.00 0.06
CA ALA A 85 17.88 11.86 -0.61
C ALA A 85 19.13 12.29 -1.38
N GLU A 86 20.10 11.40 -1.47
CA GLU A 86 21.30 11.56 -2.30
C GLU A 86 21.14 10.76 -3.60
N VAL A 87 21.34 11.44 -4.72
CA VAL A 87 21.34 10.81 -6.06
C VAL A 87 22.79 10.49 -6.44
N SER A 88 23.04 9.22 -6.78
CA SER A 88 24.36 8.75 -7.23
C SER A 88 24.29 8.27 -8.68
N LYS A 89 24.97 9.00 -9.59
CA LYS A 89 25.12 8.55 -10.99
C LYS A 89 25.95 7.27 -11.10
N LYS A 90 26.94 7.08 -10.23
CA LYS A 90 27.86 5.95 -10.28
C LYS A 90 27.10 4.63 -10.16
N ASP A 91 26.12 4.59 -9.26
CA ASP A 91 25.40 3.36 -8.91
C ASP A 91 23.96 3.39 -9.45
N GLY A 92 23.49 4.53 -10.01
CA GLY A 92 22.12 4.73 -10.50
C GLY A 92 21.08 4.73 -9.37
N THR A 93 21.51 5.06 -8.14
CA THR A 93 20.69 4.96 -6.93
C THR A 93 20.23 6.31 -6.42
N VAL A 94 19.07 6.30 -5.77
CA VAL A 94 18.59 7.39 -4.90
C VAL A 94 18.48 6.81 -3.49
N THR A 95 19.34 7.29 -2.59
CA THR A 95 19.37 6.82 -1.19
C THR A 95 18.72 7.88 -0.31
N TYR A 96 17.62 7.50 0.33
CA TYR A 96 16.81 8.37 1.20
C TYR A 96 17.38 8.40 2.62
N SER A 97 17.15 9.51 3.33
CA SER A 97 17.60 9.70 4.72
C SER A 97 16.90 8.77 5.73
N ASN A 98 15.79 8.16 5.35
CA ASN A 98 15.13 7.12 6.14
C ASN A 98 15.69 5.72 5.92
N GLY A 99 16.72 5.55 5.09
CA GLY A 99 17.36 4.27 4.80
C GLY A 99 16.86 3.56 3.53
N ASP A 100 15.78 4.05 2.92
CA ASP A 100 15.28 3.48 1.66
C ASP A 100 16.26 3.71 0.51
N VAL A 101 16.30 2.76 -0.44
CA VAL A 101 17.13 2.87 -1.66
C VAL A 101 16.26 2.59 -2.89
N TYR A 102 16.24 3.55 -3.82
CA TYR A 102 15.52 3.42 -5.08
C TYR A 102 16.45 3.35 -6.27
N ILE A 103 16.11 2.48 -7.23
CA ILE A 103 16.73 2.39 -8.55
C ILE A 103 15.61 2.34 -9.58
N GLY A 104 15.57 3.31 -10.49
CA GLY A 104 14.51 3.33 -11.51
C GLY A 104 14.29 4.67 -12.17
N GLU A 105 13.20 4.75 -12.90
CA GLU A 105 12.80 5.95 -13.61
C GLU A 105 12.30 7.03 -12.64
N MET A 106 12.62 8.26 -12.97
CA MET A 106 12.14 9.44 -12.25
C MET A 106 11.51 10.43 -13.23
N LYS A 107 10.45 11.08 -12.79
CA LYS A 107 9.82 12.20 -13.47
C LYS A 107 9.48 13.29 -12.45
N ASP A 108 9.75 14.54 -12.80
CA ASP A 108 9.50 15.69 -11.91
C ASP A 108 10.12 15.51 -10.52
N LEU A 109 11.31 14.87 -10.47
CA LEU A 109 12.10 14.54 -9.28
C LEU A 109 11.46 13.50 -8.32
N VAL A 110 10.41 12.82 -8.73
CA VAL A 110 9.77 11.74 -7.95
C VAL A 110 9.87 10.41 -8.71
N ARG A 111 9.74 9.29 -7.99
CA ARG A 111 9.72 7.95 -8.58
C ARG A 111 8.57 7.85 -9.58
N HIS A 112 8.87 7.37 -10.77
CA HIS A 112 7.89 7.22 -11.86
C HIS A 112 8.32 6.07 -12.77
N GLY A 113 7.36 5.49 -13.54
CA GLY A 113 7.69 4.40 -14.45
C GLY A 113 8.18 3.14 -13.72
N LYS A 114 9.11 2.41 -14.33
CA LYS A 114 9.65 1.18 -13.75
C LYS A 114 10.74 1.46 -12.72
N GLY A 115 10.71 0.73 -11.60
CA GLY A 115 11.72 0.89 -10.57
C GLY A 115 11.70 -0.19 -9.50
N LYS A 116 12.76 -0.20 -8.71
CA LYS A 116 12.95 -1.06 -7.55
C LYS A 116 13.21 -0.20 -6.33
N LEU A 117 12.44 -0.42 -5.28
CA LEU A 117 12.57 0.23 -4.00
C LEU A 117 12.91 -0.82 -2.94
N THR A 118 14.03 -0.65 -2.30
CA THR A 118 14.40 -1.42 -1.11
C THR A 118 14.13 -0.53 0.10
N TYR A 119 13.24 -0.95 0.95
CA TYR A 119 12.91 -0.27 2.20
C TYR A 119 13.96 -0.54 3.27
N GLU A 120 14.08 0.36 4.24
CA GLU A 120 15.01 0.20 5.38
C GLU A 120 14.78 -1.11 6.16
N ASN A 121 13.51 -1.52 6.28
CA ASN A 121 13.14 -2.76 6.98
C ASN A 121 13.48 -4.05 6.20
N GLY A 122 14.06 -3.93 4.99
CA GLY A 122 14.45 -5.03 4.12
C GLY A 122 13.37 -5.49 3.15
N ASP A 123 12.18 -4.91 3.16
CA ASP A 123 11.17 -5.17 2.12
C ASP A 123 11.67 -4.66 0.76
N VAL A 124 11.27 -5.31 -0.32
CA VAL A 124 11.68 -4.94 -1.68
C VAL A 124 10.46 -4.90 -2.58
N TYR A 125 10.16 -3.72 -3.12
CA TYR A 125 9.18 -3.56 -4.18
C TYR A 125 9.86 -3.41 -5.53
N GLU A 126 9.38 -4.13 -6.54
CA GLU A 126 9.80 -3.99 -7.93
C GLU A 126 8.56 -3.91 -8.82
N GLY A 127 8.39 -2.79 -9.55
CA GLY A 127 7.19 -2.57 -10.35
C GLY A 127 7.07 -1.15 -10.88
N THR A 128 5.83 -0.74 -11.11
CA THR A 128 5.53 0.59 -11.65
C THR A 128 5.28 1.59 -10.52
N PHE A 129 5.79 2.81 -10.71
CA PHE A 129 5.56 3.96 -9.84
C PHE A 129 4.77 5.04 -10.57
N ILE A 130 3.84 5.67 -9.91
CA ILE A 130 3.13 6.88 -10.35
C ILE A 130 3.15 7.87 -9.20
N ALA A 131 3.71 9.08 -9.46
CA ALA A 131 3.79 10.16 -8.48
C ALA A 131 4.31 9.67 -7.10
N ASP A 132 5.48 9.03 -7.13
CA ASP A 132 6.22 8.51 -5.97
C ASP A 132 5.64 7.27 -5.29
N LYS A 133 4.52 6.73 -5.75
CA LYS A 133 3.83 5.58 -5.12
C LYS A 133 3.79 4.36 -6.03
N PRO A 134 4.01 3.13 -5.50
CA PRO A 134 3.69 1.89 -6.18
C PRO A 134 2.29 1.93 -6.78
N SER A 135 2.15 1.63 -8.08
CA SER A 135 0.89 1.66 -8.81
C SER A 135 0.97 0.78 -10.06
N GLY A 136 -0.13 0.15 -10.46
CA GLY A 136 -0.11 -0.85 -11.52
C GLY A 136 0.50 -2.17 -11.05
N GLU A 137 1.06 -2.94 -11.97
CA GLU A 137 1.61 -4.26 -11.66
C GLU A 137 2.98 -4.18 -10.97
N GLY A 138 3.18 -5.03 -9.96
CA GLY A 138 4.43 -5.11 -9.23
C GLY A 138 4.55 -6.34 -8.35
N VAL A 139 5.76 -6.50 -7.81
CA VAL A 139 6.12 -7.55 -6.88
C VAL A 139 6.63 -6.90 -5.60
N LEU A 140 6.11 -7.32 -4.45
CA LEU A 140 6.59 -6.93 -3.14
C LEU A 140 7.07 -8.18 -2.41
N VAL A 141 8.34 -8.22 -2.07
CA VAL A 141 8.95 -9.25 -1.23
C VAL A 141 9.17 -8.63 0.14
N PHE A 142 8.58 -9.23 1.15
CA PHE A 142 8.70 -8.81 2.54
C PHE A 142 9.93 -9.41 3.19
N SER A 143 10.51 -8.73 4.14
CA SER A 143 11.69 -9.16 4.90
C SER A 143 11.44 -10.44 5.72
N ASN A 144 10.18 -10.75 6.04
CA ASN A 144 9.78 -12.00 6.69
C ASN A 144 9.72 -13.21 5.73
N GLY A 145 9.92 -13.00 4.43
CA GLY A 145 9.86 -14.04 3.39
C GLY A 145 8.53 -14.14 2.65
N ASP A 146 7.50 -13.39 3.05
CA ASP A 146 6.26 -13.31 2.27
C ASP A 146 6.50 -12.63 0.92
N ARG A 147 5.66 -12.92 -0.06
CA ARG A 147 5.72 -12.33 -1.39
C ARG A 147 4.31 -12.02 -1.92
N TYR A 148 4.13 -10.81 -2.41
CA TYR A 148 2.96 -10.43 -3.17
C TYR A 148 3.33 -10.13 -4.62
N GLU A 149 2.50 -10.58 -5.55
CA GLU A 149 2.59 -10.27 -6.98
C GLU A 149 1.20 -9.94 -7.50
N GLY A 150 1.04 -8.72 -8.06
CA GLY A 150 -0.25 -8.25 -8.54
C GLY A 150 -0.34 -6.74 -8.61
N SER A 151 -1.57 -6.25 -8.64
CA SER A 151 -1.86 -4.85 -8.83
C SER A 151 -1.68 -4.03 -7.55
N PHE A 152 -1.22 -2.79 -7.74
CA PHE A 152 -1.07 -1.76 -6.70
C PHE A 152 -1.83 -0.50 -7.07
N LYS A 153 -2.33 0.19 -6.06
CA LYS A 153 -2.94 1.51 -6.19
C LYS A 153 -2.52 2.38 -5.00
N ASN A 154 -1.88 3.53 -5.31
CA ASN A 154 -1.42 4.48 -4.29
C ASN A 154 -0.57 3.84 -3.18
N GLY A 155 0.34 2.92 -3.54
CA GLY A 155 1.23 2.22 -2.62
C GLY A 155 0.62 1.03 -1.89
N ARG A 156 -0.63 0.68 -2.15
CA ARG A 156 -1.31 -0.45 -1.50
C ARG A 156 -1.67 -1.54 -2.51
N ARG A 157 -1.64 -2.80 -2.10
CA ARG A 157 -2.18 -3.92 -2.87
C ARG A 157 -3.65 -3.65 -3.18
N HIS A 158 -4.05 -3.82 -4.43
CA HIS A 158 -5.40 -3.51 -4.89
C HIS A 158 -5.71 -4.27 -6.18
N GLY A 159 -6.97 -4.69 -6.40
CA GLY A 159 -7.32 -5.52 -7.54
C GLY A 159 -6.79 -6.95 -7.39
N GLU A 160 -6.54 -7.62 -8.51
CA GLU A 160 -6.09 -9.02 -8.51
C GLU A 160 -4.63 -9.16 -8.08
N GLY A 161 -4.35 -10.24 -7.34
CA GLY A 161 -2.99 -10.57 -6.95
C GLY A 161 -2.84 -11.94 -6.29
N LYS A 162 -1.58 -12.36 -6.22
CA LYS A 162 -1.16 -13.56 -5.51
C LYS A 162 -0.30 -13.19 -4.33
N TYR A 163 -0.66 -13.68 -3.15
CA TYR A 163 0.13 -13.57 -1.93
C TYR A 163 0.64 -14.95 -1.54
N THR A 164 1.94 -15.12 -1.46
CA THR A 164 2.60 -16.33 -0.99
C THR A 164 3.22 -16.04 0.37
N TYR A 165 2.78 -16.76 1.37
CA TYR A 165 3.29 -16.66 2.73
C TYR A 165 4.65 -17.37 2.86
N ALA A 166 5.45 -16.97 3.83
CA ALA A 166 6.75 -17.59 4.09
C ALA A 166 6.67 -19.08 4.48
N ASP A 167 5.52 -19.51 5.01
CA ASP A 167 5.23 -20.91 5.32
C ASP A 167 4.87 -21.75 4.08
N GLY A 168 4.67 -21.12 2.92
CA GLY A 168 4.26 -21.76 1.67
C GLY A 168 2.75 -21.77 1.41
N SER A 169 1.94 -21.24 2.31
CA SER A 169 0.51 -21.00 2.04
C SER A 169 0.35 -19.93 0.95
N GLU A 170 -0.76 -19.97 0.22
CA GLU A 170 -1.02 -19.05 -0.88
C GLU A 170 -2.44 -18.47 -0.82
N TYR A 171 -2.56 -17.21 -1.16
CA TYR A 171 -3.84 -16.58 -1.50
C TYR A 171 -3.77 -16.03 -2.91
N THR A 172 -4.79 -16.31 -3.72
CA THR A 172 -4.96 -15.71 -5.06
C THR A 172 -6.38 -15.16 -5.14
N GLY A 173 -6.52 -13.88 -5.46
CA GLY A 173 -7.82 -13.20 -5.52
C GLY A 173 -7.69 -11.70 -5.38
N GLU A 174 -8.81 -11.07 -5.05
CA GLU A 174 -8.93 -9.63 -4.99
C GLU A 174 -8.36 -9.05 -3.70
N PHE A 175 -7.82 -7.84 -3.83
CA PHE A 175 -7.35 -7.00 -2.74
C PHE A 175 -8.00 -5.63 -2.81
N GLU A 176 -8.38 -5.09 -1.68
CA GLU A 176 -8.81 -3.71 -1.53
C GLU A 176 -8.03 -3.04 -0.39
N ASN A 177 -7.35 -1.92 -0.69
CA ASN A 177 -6.58 -1.13 0.28
C ASN A 177 -5.56 -1.93 1.11
N GLY A 178 -4.98 -2.99 0.51
CA GLY A 178 -4.00 -3.87 1.14
C GLY A 178 -4.58 -5.11 1.83
N LEU A 179 -5.90 -5.26 1.89
CA LEU A 179 -6.60 -6.36 2.54
C LEU A 179 -7.21 -7.31 1.50
N LYS A 180 -7.30 -8.62 1.80
CA LYS A 180 -8.07 -9.58 0.99
C LYS A 180 -9.53 -9.14 0.97
N HIS A 181 -10.12 -9.09 -0.22
CA HIS A 181 -11.49 -8.65 -0.46
C HIS A 181 -12.06 -9.39 -1.66
N GLY A 182 -13.39 -9.27 -1.93
CA GLY A 182 -14.01 -9.91 -3.09
C GLY A 182 -13.80 -11.41 -3.13
N GLU A 183 -13.66 -11.98 -4.31
CA GLU A 183 -13.48 -13.42 -4.49
C GLU A 183 -12.00 -13.83 -4.39
N GLY A 184 -11.74 -15.01 -3.81
CA GLY A 184 -10.38 -15.51 -3.71
C GLY A 184 -10.28 -16.97 -3.29
N VAL A 185 -9.09 -17.53 -3.54
CA VAL A 185 -8.72 -18.89 -3.15
C VAL A 185 -7.54 -18.83 -2.20
N TYR A 186 -7.70 -19.40 -1.02
CA TYR A 186 -6.62 -19.61 -0.06
C TYR A 186 -6.27 -21.10 0.01
N LYS A 187 -5.00 -21.41 -0.18
CA LYS A 187 -4.42 -22.74 -0.03
C LYS A 187 -3.45 -22.74 1.13
N SER A 188 -3.78 -23.46 2.17
CA SER A 188 -2.91 -23.60 3.33
C SER A 188 -1.79 -24.60 3.07
N ILE A 189 -0.67 -24.45 3.78
CA ILE A 189 0.45 -25.40 3.75
C ILE A 189 0.04 -26.80 4.21
N ASP A 190 -0.99 -26.93 5.06
CA ASP A 190 -1.53 -28.22 5.51
C ASP A 190 -2.38 -28.92 4.44
N GLY A 191 -2.64 -28.28 3.30
CA GLY A 191 -3.43 -28.78 2.18
C GLY A 191 -4.91 -28.42 2.23
N SER A 192 -5.38 -27.73 3.27
CA SER A 192 -6.75 -27.20 3.27
C SER A 192 -6.92 -26.06 2.27
N VAL A 193 -8.11 -25.94 1.70
CA VAL A 193 -8.41 -24.93 0.66
C VAL A 193 -9.73 -24.24 1.00
N TYR A 194 -9.71 -22.91 0.94
CA TYR A 194 -10.93 -22.12 0.92
C TYR A 194 -11.06 -21.42 -0.44
N GLU A 195 -12.24 -21.47 -1.03
CA GLU A 195 -12.61 -20.75 -2.24
C GLU A 195 -13.92 -20.02 -2.00
N GLY A 196 -13.94 -18.69 -2.09
CA GLY A 196 -15.12 -17.88 -1.83
C GLY A 196 -14.81 -16.43 -1.52
N SER A 197 -15.82 -15.75 -0.99
CA SER A 197 -15.76 -14.32 -0.75
C SER A 197 -14.96 -13.95 0.50
N TYR A 198 -14.29 -12.82 0.44
CA TYR A 198 -13.52 -12.20 1.52
C TYR A 198 -13.97 -10.76 1.77
N LYS A 199 -13.90 -10.32 3.00
CA LYS A 199 -14.07 -8.94 3.40
C LYS A 199 -13.06 -8.59 4.50
N ASN A 200 -12.19 -7.62 4.22
CA ASN A 200 -11.17 -7.14 5.17
C ASN A 200 -10.30 -8.27 5.78
N ASN A 201 -9.77 -9.15 4.93
CA ASN A 201 -8.99 -10.35 5.23
C ASN A 201 -9.77 -11.56 5.78
N LEU A 202 -11.02 -11.43 6.18
CA LEU A 202 -11.83 -12.49 6.76
C LEU A 202 -12.71 -13.15 5.68
N LYS A 203 -12.96 -14.48 5.80
CA LYS A 203 -13.97 -15.17 4.99
C LYS A 203 -15.33 -14.57 5.30
N HIS A 204 -16.10 -14.26 4.25
CA HIS A 204 -17.39 -13.60 4.37
C HIS A 204 -18.27 -13.97 3.17
N GLY A 205 -19.62 -13.87 3.31
CA GLY A 205 -20.51 -14.26 2.22
C GLY A 205 -20.49 -15.77 1.97
N THR A 206 -20.46 -16.21 0.72
CA THR A 206 -20.51 -17.63 0.37
C THR A 206 -19.12 -18.18 0.01
N GLY A 207 -18.89 -19.46 0.31
CA GLY A 207 -17.64 -20.12 -0.04
C GLY A 207 -17.67 -21.62 0.22
N THR A 208 -16.61 -22.27 -0.25
CA THR A 208 -16.34 -23.70 -0.05
C THR A 208 -15.02 -23.85 0.71
N PHE A 209 -15.05 -24.58 1.81
CA PHE A 209 -13.87 -24.95 2.57
C PHE A 209 -13.64 -26.47 2.46
N THR A 210 -12.52 -26.87 1.88
CA THR A 210 -12.07 -28.26 1.83
C THR A 210 -11.02 -28.47 2.90
N TYR A 211 -11.31 -29.37 3.82
CA TYR A 211 -10.41 -29.72 4.93
C TYR A 211 -9.36 -30.74 4.51
N THR A 212 -8.30 -30.86 5.30
CA THR A 212 -7.20 -31.81 5.06
C THR A 212 -7.60 -33.28 5.12
N ASP A 213 -8.65 -33.59 5.88
CA ASP A 213 -9.21 -34.92 5.98
C ASP A 213 -10.15 -35.30 4.81
N GLY A 214 -10.39 -34.35 3.87
CA GLY A 214 -11.31 -34.49 2.74
C GLY A 214 -12.74 -34.10 3.03
N SER A 215 -13.05 -33.65 4.25
CA SER A 215 -14.36 -33.03 4.54
C SER A 215 -14.54 -31.75 3.77
N VAL A 216 -15.76 -31.39 3.40
CA VAL A 216 -16.08 -30.19 2.64
C VAL A 216 -17.25 -29.45 3.28
N TYR A 217 -17.11 -28.18 3.49
CA TYR A 217 -18.20 -27.27 3.78
C TYR A 217 -18.45 -26.34 2.58
N THR A 218 -19.70 -26.18 2.20
CA THR A 218 -20.13 -25.16 1.22
C THR A 218 -21.32 -24.41 1.81
N GLY A 219 -21.21 -23.10 1.96
CA GLY A 219 -22.27 -22.31 2.59
C GLY A 219 -21.82 -20.89 2.91
N GLU A 220 -22.53 -20.29 3.86
CA GLU A 220 -22.30 -18.91 4.27
C GLU A 220 -21.22 -18.81 5.34
N PHE A 221 -20.46 -17.71 5.26
CA PHE A 221 -19.43 -17.31 6.23
C PHE A 221 -19.67 -15.89 6.71
N PHE A 222 -19.47 -15.66 7.98
CA PHE A 222 -19.40 -14.35 8.58
C PHE A 222 -18.18 -14.29 9.50
N GLU A 223 -17.22 -13.39 9.18
CA GLU A 223 -15.99 -13.17 9.97
C GLU A 223 -15.25 -14.48 10.30
N ASP A 224 -14.92 -15.27 9.25
CA ASP A 224 -14.27 -16.58 9.30
C ASP A 224 -15.13 -17.74 9.85
N MET A 225 -16.29 -17.47 10.40
CA MET A 225 -17.19 -18.49 10.97
C MET A 225 -18.23 -18.95 9.95
N ARG A 226 -18.51 -20.26 9.91
CA ARG A 226 -19.64 -20.81 9.16
C ARG A 226 -20.92 -20.37 9.85
N CYS A 227 -21.86 -19.82 9.07
CA CYS A 227 -23.17 -19.34 9.54
C CYS A 227 -24.24 -19.59 8.49
N GLY A 228 -25.46 -19.15 8.77
CA GLY A 228 -26.55 -19.23 7.81
C GLY A 228 -26.79 -20.63 7.24
N ILE A 229 -27.08 -20.72 5.95
CA ILE A 229 -27.38 -22.00 5.31
C ILE A 229 -26.10 -22.58 4.68
N GLY A 230 -25.88 -23.89 4.93
CA GLY A 230 -24.75 -24.60 4.36
C GLY A 230 -24.90 -26.11 4.29
N THR A 231 -23.96 -26.72 3.61
CA THR A 231 -23.78 -28.15 3.50
C THR A 231 -22.41 -28.52 4.03
N TYR A 232 -22.37 -29.46 4.97
CA TYR A 232 -21.13 -30.08 5.42
C TYR A 232 -21.13 -31.56 5.04
N THR A 233 -20.12 -31.98 4.32
CA THR A 233 -19.88 -33.39 3.97
C THR A 233 -18.61 -33.85 4.67
N TRP A 234 -18.73 -34.80 5.58
CA TRP A 234 -17.59 -35.41 6.28
C TRP A 234 -16.84 -36.39 5.38
N ALA A 235 -15.57 -36.60 5.66
CA ALA A 235 -14.73 -37.56 4.94
C ALA A 235 -15.26 -39.02 5.00
N ASN A 236 -16.01 -39.36 6.03
CA ASN A 236 -16.65 -40.69 6.19
C ASN A 236 -17.95 -40.86 5.39
N GLY A 237 -18.37 -39.82 4.63
CA GLY A 237 -19.58 -39.79 3.82
C GLY A 237 -20.85 -39.34 4.55
N GLU A 238 -20.77 -38.96 5.82
CA GLU A 238 -21.87 -38.25 6.48
C GLU A 238 -22.10 -36.90 5.83
N LYS A 239 -23.35 -36.42 5.85
CA LYS A 239 -23.70 -35.12 5.28
C LYS A 239 -24.72 -34.39 6.16
N TYR A 240 -24.53 -33.12 6.35
CA TYR A 240 -25.50 -32.20 6.92
C TYR A 240 -25.84 -31.09 5.93
N GLU A 241 -27.13 -30.78 5.83
CA GLU A 241 -27.67 -29.68 5.03
C GLU A 241 -28.64 -28.90 5.90
N GLY A 242 -28.30 -27.66 6.25
CA GLY A 242 -29.13 -26.89 7.17
C GLY A 242 -28.48 -25.63 7.65
N GLU A 243 -28.97 -25.12 8.77
CA GLU A 243 -28.53 -23.91 9.40
C GLU A 243 -27.22 -24.13 10.20
N PHE A 244 -26.35 -23.15 10.17
CA PHE A 244 -25.13 -23.07 10.95
C PHE A 244 -25.12 -21.78 11.79
N ASP A 245 -24.58 -21.85 12.99
CA ASP A 245 -24.28 -20.73 13.83
C ASP A 245 -22.93 -20.94 14.52
N GLU A 246 -22.06 -19.91 14.48
CA GLU A 246 -20.71 -19.93 15.07
C GLU A 246 -19.96 -21.27 14.85
N ASN A 247 -19.91 -21.76 13.59
CA ASN A 247 -19.28 -23.01 13.15
C ASN A 247 -20.00 -24.31 13.59
N THR A 248 -21.13 -24.26 14.27
CA THR A 248 -21.88 -25.40 14.74
C THR A 248 -23.13 -25.65 13.92
N LEU A 249 -23.64 -26.92 13.92
CA LEU A 249 -24.95 -27.23 13.36
C LEU A 249 -26.00 -26.62 14.29
N TRP A 250 -26.90 -25.84 13.71
CA TRP A 250 -27.91 -25.07 14.42
C TRP A 250 -29.26 -25.16 13.71
N GLY A 251 -30.37 -24.83 14.38
CA GLY A 251 -31.66 -24.63 13.75
C GLY A 251 -32.16 -25.86 12.98
N LYS A 252 -32.81 -25.62 11.85
CA LYS A 252 -33.38 -26.70 11.01
C LYS A 252 -32.33 -27.27 10.07
N GLY A 253 -32.29 -28.61 9.98
CA GLY A 253 -31.37 -29.28 9.09
C GLY A 253 -31.72 -30.73 8.82
N THR A 254 -31.05 -31.29 7.83
CA THR A 254 -31.13 -32.68 7.44
C THR A 254 -29.74 -33.31 7.57
N TYR A 255 -29.66 -34.38 8.36
CA TYR A 255 -28.46 -35.18 8.52
C TYR A 255 -28.63 -36.53 7.82
N THR A 256 -27.68 -36.90 7.00
CA THR A 256 -27.65 -38.17 6.25
C THR A 256 -26.42 -38.97 6.68
N TRP A 257 -26.66 -40.19 7.16
CA TRP A 257 -25.59 -41.13 7.50
C TRP A 257 -25.10 -41.90 6.26
N PRO A 258 -23.89 -42.49 6.31
CA PRO A 258 -23.31 -43.22 5.17
C PRO A 258 -24.12 -44.43 4.75
N ASP A 259 -24.90 -45.02 5.65
CA ASP A 259 -25.81 -46.15 5.39
C ASP A 259 -27.15 -45.74 4.75
N GLY A 260 -27.32 -44.44 4.45
CA GLY A 260 -28.51 -43.89 3.81
C GLY A 260 -29.63 -43.50 4.76
N ARG A 261 -29.50 -43.70 6.07
CA ARG A 261 -30.44 -43.15 7.05
C ARG A 261 -30.45 -41.64 7.00
N VAL A 262 -31.62 -41.06 7.20
CA VAL A 262 -31.82 -39.61 7.17
C VAL A 262 -32.55 -39.15 8.43
N TYR A 263 -32.11 -38.05 9.01
CA TYR A 263 -32.84 -37.34 10.05
C TYR A 263 -33.08 -35.91 9.57
N THR A 264 -34.32 -35.45 9.67
CA THR A 264 -34.67 -34.06 9.41
C THR A 264 -35.33 -33.48 10.66
N GLY A 265 -34.80 -32.40 11.21
CA GLY A 265 -35.28 -31.83 12.46
C GLY A 265 -34.46 -30.66 12.92
N TYR A 266 -34.37 -30.49 14.24
CA TYR A 266 -33.65 -29.36 14.85
C TYR A 266 -32.32 -29.81 15.43
N PHE A 267 -31.36 -28.91 15.35
CA PHE A 267 -30.01 -29.05 15.88
C PHE A 267 -29.69 -27.86 16.81
N GLU A 268 -29.00 -28.14 17.87
CA GLU A 268 -28.47 -27.13 18.81
C GLU A 268 -27.06 -27.54 19.25
N ASN A 269 -26.09 -26.66 19.10
CA ASN A 269 -24.69 -26.95 19.44
C ASN A 269 -24.14 -28.26 18.83
N GLY A 270 -24.49 -28.54 17.58
CA GLY A 270 -24.08 -29.76 16.87
C GLY A 270 -24.84 -31.04 17.24
N LEU A 271 -25.81 -30.98 18.14
CA LEU A 271 -26.55 -32.11 18.62
C LEU A 271 -28.00 -32.09 18.09
N ILE A 272 -28.52 -33.29 17.80
CA ILE A 272 -29.95 -33.47 17.48
C ILE A 272 -30.80 -33.16 18.72
N VAL A 273 -31.72 -32.21 18.58
CA VAL A 273 -32.70 -31.87 19.63
C VAL A 273 -33.99 -32.60 19.32
N ARG A 274 -34.64 -33.22 20.33
CA ARG A 274 -35.93 -33.93 20.13
C ARG A 274 -37.00 -32.97 19.56
N VAL A 275 -37.82 -33.47 18.66
CA VAL A 275 -38.82 -32.79 17.84
C VAL A 275 -39.86 -31.94 18.63
N ASP A 276 -39.91 -32.07 19.95
CA ASP A 276 -40.93 -31.49 20.82
C ASP A 276 -40.64 -30.04 21.29
N LYS A 277 -39.48 -29.47 20.92
CA LYS A 277 -39.14 -28.08 21.22
C LYS A 277 -38.50 -27.40 20.02
N GLU A 278 -39.27 -26.54 19.39
CA GLU A 278 -38.70 -25.48 18.56
C GLU A 278 -37.74 -24.65 19.42
N PRO A 279 -36.48 -24.42 19.01
CA PRO A 279 -35.58 -23.58 19.78
C PRO A 279 -36.25 -22.22 19.98
N ALA A 280 -36.15 -21.67 21.19
CA ALA A 280 -36.75 -20.37 21.50
C ALA A 280 -36.17 -19.32 20.55
N PRO A 281 -37.01 -18.48 19.93
CA PRO A 281 -36.51 -17.42 19.09
C PRO A 281 -35.58 -16.53 19.92
N GLU A 282 -34.38 -16.25 19.40
CA GLU A 282 -33.48 -15.32 20.01
C GLU A 282 -34.20 -13.97 20.22
N THR A 283 -34.37 -13.58 21.46
CA THR A 283 -34.83 -12.23 21.78
C THR A 283 -33.69 -11.26 21.49
N ASN A 284 -33.72 -10.67 20.31
CA ASN A 284 -32.94 -9.47 20.02
C ASN A 284 -33.36 -8.40 21.04
N THR A 285 -32.68 -8.36 22.16
CA THR A 285 -32.71 -7.20 23.06
C THR A 285 -31.92 -6.09 22.35
N THR A 286 -32.62 -5.34 21.51
CA THR A 286 -32.21 -3.99 21.19
C THR A 286 -32.29 -3.21 22.49
N GLU A 287 -31.18 -3.13 23.22
CA GLU A 287 -31.02 -2.09 24.25
C GLU A 287 -31.07 -0.74 23.52
N GLY A 288 -32.22 -0.09 23.71
CA GLY A 288 -32.40 1.27 23.28
C GLY A 288 -31.49 2.18 24.10
N GLU A 289 -30.59 2.86 23.41
CA GLU A 289 -29.93 4.04 23.95
C GLU A 289 -30.98 5.15 24.18
N ASN A 290 -31.11 5.58 25.42
CA ASN A 290 -31.64 6.88 25.80
C ASN A 290 -30.49 7.87 25.98
#